data_20e4762dc054a07158fc1b24dcd02f83
#
_entry.id   20e4762dc054a07158fc1b24dcd02f83
#
_cell.length_a   1.000
_cell.length_b   1.000
_cell.length_c   1.000
_cell.angle_alpha   90.00
_cell.angle_beta   90.00
_cell.angle_gamma   90.00
#
_symmetry.space_group_name_H-M   'P 1'
#
loop_
_entity.id
_entity.type
_entity.pdbx_description
1 polymer ?
#
loop_
_entity_poly.entity_id
_entity_poly.type
_entity_poly.pdbx_seq_one_letter_code
_entity_poly.pdbx_strand_id
1 'polypeptide(L)'
;MTTRFLWEGFRLLQEIHDDVPLTYIYSDAESYEPLARIDGTKDPDIFWFHCQPNGTPERMTDREGHIRWEGQNSAWGKLQHESIPQETGYAQNLRMQGQYLDRETGLHYNLFRYYDPDSARLPGRTR
;
A
#
# COMPACT_ATOMS: atom_id res chain seq x y z
N MET A 1 0.13 3.30 20.13
CA MET A 1 0.70 2.53 19.02
C MET A 1 1.50 3.44 18.10
N THR A 2 2.67 3.01 17.70
CA THR A 2 3.58 3.81 16.88
C THR A 2 3.77 3.17 15.52
N THR A 3 3.61 3.96 14.47
CA THR A 3 3.87 3.51 13.10
C THR A 3 4.96 4.37 12.51
N ARG A 4 5.99 3.73 11.97
CA ARG A 4 7.10 4.42 11.33
C ARG A 4 7.19 4.00 9.87
N PHE A 5 7.70 4.88 9.02
CA PHE A 5 7.82 4.63 7.59
C PHE A 5 9.25 4.81 7.14
N LEU A 6 9.70 3.93 6.25
CA LEU A 6 11.02 4.00 5.66
C LEU A 6 10.86 4.12 4.15
N TRP A 7 11.39 5.18 3.58
CA TRP A 7 11.23 5.51 2.17
C TRP A 7 12.55 5.42 1.42
N GLU A 8 12.47 5.09 0.13
CA GLU A 8 13.57 5.22 -0.80
C GLU A 8 13.06 6.11 -1.94
N GLY A 9 13.45 7.39 -1.93
CA GLY A 9 12.83 8.36 -2.83
C GLY A 9 11.35 8.49 -2.48
N PHE A 10 10.48 8.27 -3.46
CA PHE A 10 9.04 8.33 -3.25
C PHE A 10 8.40 6.95 -3.07
N ARG A 11 9.24 5.94 -2.88
CA ARG A 11 8.79 4.56 -2.78
C ARG A 11 8.89 4.08 -1.33
N LEU A 12 7.78 3.54 -0.81
CA LEU A 12 7.75 3.04 0.57
C LEU A 12 8.43 1.68 0.63
N LEU A 13 9.48 1.56 1.44
CA LEU A 13 10.18 0.30 1.64
C LEU A 13 9.63 -0.49 2.81
N GLN A 14 9.36 0.19 3.92
CA GLN A 14 8.86 -0.47 5.12
C GLN A 14 7.88 0.40 5.86
N GLU A 15 6.96 -0.27 6.50
CA GLU A 15 5.98 0.29 7.41
C GLU A 15 6.15 -0.50 8.71
N ILE A 16 6.51 0.18 9.80
CA ILE A 16 6.87 -0.51 11.05
C ILE A 16 5.84 -0.20 12.12
N HIS A 17 5.10 -1.22 12.52
CA HIS A 17 4.07 -1.12 13.57
C HIS A 17 4.59 -1.73 14.86
N ASP A 18 4.93 -0.87 15.85
CA ASP A 18 5.41 -1.32 17.16
C ASP A 18 6.48 -2.42 17.02
N ASP A 19 7.52 -2.14 16.24
CA ASP A 19 8.66 -3.03 15.98
C ASP A 19 8.38 -4.20 15.04
N VAL A 20 7.19 -4.30 14.48
CA VAL A 20 6.89 -5.32 13.46
C VAL A 20 6.99 -4.67 12.08
N PRO A 21 8.00 -5.03 11.28
CA PRO A 21 8.14 -4.44 9.95
C PRO A 21 7.26 -5.13 8.91
N LEU A 22 6.62 -4.33 8.10
CA LEU A 22 5.98 -4.79 6.87
C LEU A 22 6.88 -4.31 5.74
N THR A 23 7.54 -5.24 5.07
CA THR A 23 8.52 -4.90 4.04
C THR A 23 7.91 -5.07 2.66
N TYR A 24 8.02 -4.04 1.83
CA TYR A 24 7.50 -4.06 0.48
C TYR A 24 8.60 -4.39 -0.51
N ILE A 25 8.33 -5.36 -1.38
CA ILE A 25 9.24 -5.77 -2.45
C ILE A 25 8.62 -5.29 -3.76
N TYR A 26 9.42 -4.65 -4.59
CA TYR A 26 8.96 -4.11 -5.87
C TYR A 26 9.51 -4.93 -7.02
N SER A 27 8.85 -4.85 -8.18
CA SER A 27 9.22 -5.69 -9.33
C SER A 27 10.60 -5.36 -9.88
N ASP A 28 11.06 -4.11 -9.72
CA ASP A 28 12.45 -3.74 -10.01
C ASP A 28 12.83 -2.49 -9.23
N ALA A 29 14.10 -2.08 -9.37
CA ALA A 29 14.67 -1.01 -8.55
C ALA A 29 14.02 0.36 -8.78
N GLU A 30 13.37 0.57 -9.91
CA GLU A 30 12.76 1.85 -10.24
C GLU A 30 11.23 1.80 -10.32
N SER A 31 10.66 0.64 -10.08
CA SER A 31 9.21 0.44 -10.18
C SER A 31 8.50 0.90 -8.92
N TYR A 32 7.29 1.42 -9.10
CA TYR A 32 6.35 1.66 -8.01
C TYR A 32 5.31 0.56 -7.90
N GLU A 33 5.44 -0.49 -8.72
CA GLU A 33 4.53 -1.62 -8.69
C GLU A 33 4.97 -2.61 -7.62
N PRO A 34 4.22 -2.75 -6.52
CA PRO A 34 4.61 -3.70 -5.48
C PRO A 34 4.41 -5.13 -5.95
N LEU A 35 5.37 -5.98 -5.63
CA LEU A 35 5.31 -7.40 -5.93
C LEU A 35 4.82 -8.19 -4.73
N ALA A 36 5.31 -7.85 -3.54
CA ALA A 36 5.01 -8.59 -2.32
C ALA A 36 5.15 -7.72 -1.08
N ARG A 37 4.47 -8.15 -0.02
CA ARG A 37 4.64 -7.57 1.32
C ARG A 37 5.01 -8.70 2.27
N ILE A 38 6.08 -8.51 3.04
CA ILE A 38 6.56 -9.47 4.03
C ILE A 38 6.26 -8.90 5.41
N ASP A 39 5.39 -9.55 6.15
CA ASP A 39 4.95 -9.09 7.47
C ASP A 39 5.73 -9.82 8.55
N GLY A 40 6.59 -9.12 9.26
CA GLY A 40 7.39 -9.66 10.34
C GLY A 40 8.79 -10.06 9.91
N THR A 41 9.58 -10.58 10.87
CA THR A 41 10.95 -11.00 10.62
C THR A 41 11.16 -12.47 10.93
N LYS A 42 10.45 -12.99 11.94
CA LYS A 42 10.55 -14.38 12.36
C LYS A 42 9.29 -15.09 11.95
N ASP A 43 9.41 -16.12 11.11
CA ASP A 43 8.28 -16.80 10.50
C ASP A 43 7.33 -15.81 9.82
N PRO A 44 7.85 -14.98 8.89
CA PRO A 44 7.05 -13.92 8.34
C PRO A 44 5.89 -14.42 7.47
N ASP A 45 4.81 -13.66 7.45
CA ASP A 45 3.73 -13.89 6.50
C ASP A 45 4.07 -13.17 5.21
N ILE A 46 3.91 -13.86 4.09
CA ILE A 46 4.23 -13.30 2.77
C ILE A 46 2.94 -13.18 1.96
N PHE A 47 2.69 -11.98 1.47
CA PHE A 47 1.52 -11.69 0.64
C PHE A 47 1.98 -11.16 -0.71
N TRP A 48 1.33 -11.60 -1.78
CA TRP A 48 1.67 -11.24 -3.15
C TRP A 48 0.66 -10.24 -3.68
N PHE A 49 1.15 -9.18 -4.29
CA PHE A 49 0.29 -8.17 -4.91
C PHE A 49 -0.03 -8.55 -6.35
N HIS A 50 -1.26 -8.25 -6.74
CA HIS A 50 -1.70 -8.31 -8.14
C HIS A 50 -2.14 -6.90 -8.48
N CYS A 51 -1.49 -6.30 -9.45
CA CYS A 51 -1.67 -4.89 -9.76
C CYS A 51 -2.31 -4.68 -11.13
N GLN A 52 -3.00 -3.54 -11.27
CA GLN A 52 -3.49 -3.07 -12.56
C GLN A 52 -2.30 -2.65 -13.42
N PRO A 53 -2.48 -2.48 -14.74
CA PRO A 53 -1.37 -2.06 -15.61
C PRO A 53 -0.68 -0.77 -15.19
N ASN A 54 -1.39 0.12 -14.49
CA ASN A 54 -0.79 1.37 -13.99
C ASN A 54 -0.05 1.19 -12.66
N GLY A 55 0.08 -0.03 -12.16
CA GLY A 55 0.77 -0.32 -10.91
C GLY A 55 -0.07 -0.22 -9.66
N THR A 56 -1.35 0.10 -9.77
CA THR A 56 -2.23 0.20 -8.60
C THR A 56 -2.58 -1.19 -8.09
N PRO A 57 -2.38 -1.46 -6.78
CA PRO A 57 -2.76 -2.75 -6.22
C PRO A 57 -4.25 -3.02 -6.37
N GLU A 58 -4.58 -4.21 -6.83
CA GLU A 58 -5.95 -4.64 -7.05
C GLU A 58 -6.33 -5.81 -6.15
N ARG A 59 -5.35 -6.63 -5.81
CA ARG A 59 -5.58 -7.84 -5.03
C ARG A 59 -4.29 -8.22 -4.29
N MET A 60 -4.45 -8.86 -3.13
CA MET A 60 -3.32 -9.41 -2.39
C MET A 60 -3.67 -10.83 -1.97
N THR A 61 -2.79 -11.78 -2.27
CA THR A 61 -2.99 -13.20 -1.98
C THR A 61 -1.90 -13.72 -1.05
N ASP A 62 -2.20 -14.81 -0.32
CA ASP A 62 -1.22 -15.46 0.54
C ASP A 62 -0.49 -16.59 -0.23
N ARG A 63 0.32 -17.37 0.50
CA ARG A 63 1.11 -18.46 -0.09
C ARG A 63 0.25 -19.55 -0.74
N GLU A 64 -0.94 -19.76 -0.21
CA GLU A 64 -1.85 -20.76 -0.74
C GLU A 64 -2.71 -20.22 -1.87
N GLY A 65 -2.56 -18.95 -2.22
CA GLY A 65 -3.33 -18.33 -3.28
C GLY A 65 -4.68 -17.79 -2.85
N HIS A 66 -4.95 -17.77 -1.54
CA HIS A 66 -6.21 -17.22 -1.03
C HIS A 66 -6.17 -15.70 -1.08
N ILE A 67 -7.28 -15.08 -1.50
CA ILE A 67 -7.39 -13.62 -1.53
C ILE A 67 -7.52 -13.10 -0.11
N ARG A 68 -6.61 -12.21 0.28
CA ARG A 68 -6.60 -11.61 1.61
C ARG A 68 -7.04 -10.15 1.58
N TRP A 69 -6.93 -9.52 0.44
CA TRP A 69 -7.38 -8.15 0.22
C TRP A 69 -7.72 -7.97 -1.25
N GLU A 70 -8.77 -7.23 -1.55
CA GLU A 70 -9.16 -6.91 -2.91
C GLU A 70 -9.78 -5.53 -2.94
N GLY A 71 -9.42 -4.73 -3.95
CA GLY A 71 -9.93 -3.38 -4.07
C GLY A 71 -10.25 -3.01 -5.50
N GLN A 72 -11.27 -2.18 -5.66
CA GLN A 72 -11.64 -1.59 -6.96
C GLN A 72 -11.32 -0.11 -6.89
N ASN A 73 -10.55 0.37 -7.84
CA ASN A 73 -10.09 1.75 -7.88
C ASN A 73 -10.71 2.51 -9.04
N SER A 74 -10.98 3.80 -8.81
CA SER A 74 -11.42 4.69 -9.88
C SER A 74 -10.22 5.05 -10.77
N ALA A 75 -10.50 5.76 -11.87
CA ALA A 75 -9.45 6.24 -12.77
C ALA A 75 -8.47 7.19 -12.07
N TRP A 76 -8.89 7.80 -10.98
CA TRP A 76 -8.05 8.73 -10.19
C TRP A 76 -7.34 8.06 -9.04
N GLY A 77 -7.43 6.73 -8.94
CA GLY A 77 -6.77 5.98 -7.89
C GLY A 77 -7.52 5.91 -6.58
N LYS A 78 -8.74 6.40 -6.52
CA LYS A 78 -9.55 6.29 -5.32
C LYS A 78 -10.10 4.88 -5.18
N LEU A 79 -9.95 4.30 -4.00
CA LEU A 79 -10.53 3.00 -3.69
C LEU A 79 -12.03 3.14 -3.52
N GLN A 80 -12.80 2.57 -4.45
CA GLN A 80 -14.27 2.64 -4.42
C GLN A 80 -14.90 1.50 -3.64
N HIS A 81 -14.21 0.37 -3.58
CA HIS A 81 -14.73 -0.80 -2.89
C HIS A 81 -13.56 -1.62 -2.39
N GLU A 82 -13.64 -2.08 -1.16
CA GLU A 82 -12.61 -2.88 -0.52
C GLU A 82 -13.22 -4.14 0.08
N SER A 83 -12.61 -5.28 -0.15
CA SER A 83 -13.03 -6.55 0.43
C SER A 83 -11.85 -7.20 1.13
N ILE A 84 -12.08 -7.69 2.35
CA ILE A 84 -11.06 -8.38 3.13
C ILE A 84 -11.64 -9.72 3.54
N PRO A 85 -11.57 -10.74 2.64
CA PRO A 85 -12.14 -12.06 2.92
C PRO A 85 -11.53 -12.73 4.15
N GLN A 86 -10.26 -12.42 4.43
CA GLN A 86 -9.55 -13.00 5.55
C GLN A 86 -8.49 -12.02 6.03
N GLU A 87 -8.54 -11.66 7.30
CA GLU A 87 -7.65 -10.66 7.88
C GLU A 87 -6.18 -11.06 7.78
N THR A 88 -5.32 -10.06 7.56
CA THR A 88 -3.88 -10.26 7.51
C THR A 88 -3.17 -9.77 8.77
N GLY A 89 -3.88 -9.08 9.65
CA GLY A 89 -3.30 -8.43 10.81
C GLY A 89 -2.97 -6.96 10.58
N TYR A 90 -2.68 -6.59 9.35
CA TYR A 90 -2.34 -5.20 9.00
C TYR A 90 -3.05 -4.81 7.71
N ALA A 91 -3.58 -3.59 7.67
CA ALA A 91 -4.31 -3.08 6.51
C ALA A 91 -3.40 -2.95 5.29
N GLN A 92 -3.99 -3.10 4.10
CA GLN A 92 -3.28 -2.85 2.85
C GLN A 92 -3.56 -1.41 2.44
N ASN A 93 -2.57 -0.53 2.58
CA ASN A 93 -2.73 0.91 2.36
C ASN A 93 -1.96 1.46 1.17
N LEU A 94 -1.23 0.63 0.43
CA LEU A 94 -0.57 1.10 -0.79
C LEU A 94 -1.60 1.35 -1.88
N ARG A 95 -1.41 2.44 -2.59
CA ARG A 95 -2.30 2.86 -3.66
C ARG A 95 -1.48 3.15 -4.92
N MET A 96 -2.04 3.87 -5.86
CA MET A 96 -1.40 4.14 -7.13
C MET A 96 -0.04 4.82 -6.97
N GLN A 97 0.97 4.33 -7.71
CA GLN A 97 2.30 4.93 -7.79
C GLN A 97 2.97 5.16 -6.42
N GLY A 98 2.85 4.16 -5.54
CA GLY A 98 3.55 4.22 -4.28
C GLY A 98 2.89 5.07 -3.21
N GLN A 99 1.71 5.59 -3.47
CA GLN A 99 0.97 6.37 -2.48
C GLN A 99 0.46 5.48 -1.36
N TYR A 100 0.40 6.04 -0.17
CA TYR A 100 -0.08 5.35 1.02
C TYR A 100 -1.35 6.02 1.50
N LEU A 101 -2.42 5.24 1.68
CA LEU A 101 -3.70 5.77 2.15
C LEU A 101 -3.63 6.11 3.63
N ASP A 102 -3.94 7.36 3.96
CA ASP A 102 -4.18 7.78 5.32
C ASP A 102 -5.67 7.58 5.60
N ARG A 103 -5.99 6.55 6.38
CA ARG A 103 -7.39 6.18 6.61
C ARG A 103 -8.15 7.19 7.47
N GLU A 104 -7.44 8.04 8.22
CA GLU A 104 -8.10 9.06 9.03
C GLU A 104 -8.61 10.21 8.18
N THR A 105 -7.85 10.62 7.17
CA THR A 105 -8.21 11.76 6.33
C THR A 105 -8.77 11.36 4.97
N GLY A 106 -8.53 10.11 4.55
CA GLY A 106 -8.89 9.66 3.20
C GLY A 106 -7.95 10.16 2.12
N LEU A 107 -6.87 10.84 2.49
CA LEU A 107 -5.90 11.36 1.53
C LEU A 107 -4.82 10.34 1.24
N HIS A 108 -4.28 10.38 0.02
CA HIS A 108 -3.16 9.54 -0.36
C HIS A 108 -1.86 10.30 -0.09
N TYR A 109 -0.97 9.65 0.64
CA TYR A 109 0.27 10.25 1.12
C TYR A 109 1.46 9.69 0.33
N ASN A 110 2.34 10.58 -0.13
CA ASN A 110 3.56 10.16 -0.81
C ASN A 110 4.69 11.06 -0.35
N LEU A 111 5.44 10.60 0.63
CA LEU A 111 6.58 11.20 1.31
C LEU A 111 6.36 12.65 1.76
N PHE A 112 6.15 13.58 0.83
CA PHE A 112 6.02 15.00 1.17
C PHE A 112 4.70 15.61 0.74
N ARG A 113 3.75 14.80 0.26
CA ARG A 113 2.51 15.32 -0.30
C ARG A 113 1.32 14.46 0.05
N TYR A 114 0.17 15.10 0.08
CA TYR A 114 -1.11 14.39 0.07
C TYR A 114 -1.78 14.61 -1.28
N TYR A 115 -2.40 13.58 -1.78
CA TYR A 115 -3.21 13.61 -2.98
C TYR A 115 -4.64 13.30 -2.60
N ASP A 116 -5.58 14.13 -3.07
CA ASP A 116 -7.00 13.90 -2.84
C ASP A 116 -7.60 13.27 -4.10
N PRO A 117 -7.88 11.95 -4.09
CA PRO A 117 -8.42 11.29 -5.27
C PRO A 117 -9.85 11.72 -5.62
N ASP A 118 -10.59 12.32 -4.68
CA ASP A 118 -11.93 12.83 -4.97
C ASP A 118 -11.89 14.04 -5.87
N SER A 119 -10.90 14.91 -5.73
CA SER A 119 -10.76 16.11 -6.54
C SER A 119 -9.68 15.97 -7.62
N ALA A 120 -8.93 14.87 -7.61
CA ALA A 120 -7.84 14.61 -8.55
C ALA A 120 -6.78 15.71 -8.54
N ARG A 121 -6.54 16.29 -7.36
CA ARG A 121 -5.52 17.34 -7.21
C ARG A 121 -4.86 17.23 -5.83
N LEU A 122 -3.71 17.86 -5.71
CA LEU A 122 -3.00 17.92 -4.44
C LEU A 122 -3.67 18.99 -3.57
N PRO A 123 -4.10 18.64 -2.34
CA PRO A 123 -4.81 19.59 -1.47
C PRO A 123 -3.91 20.68 -0.91
N GLY A 124 -2.61 20.52 -0.99
CA GLY A 124 -1.69 21.50 -0.47
C GLY A 124 -0.27 21.02 -0.54
N ARG A 125 0.57 21.78 0.16
CA ARG A 125 1.98 21.40 0.18
C ARG A 125 2.22 20.23 1.08
N THR A 126 3.39 19.75 0.90
CA THR A 126 4.01 18.78 1.74
C THR A 126 4.05 19.18 3.18
N ARG A 127 4.11 18.21 3.98
CA ARG A 127 4.29 18.34 5.41
C ARG A 127 5.72 18.38 5.83
#